data_95fb8732105341f6d78298530cef2fe1
#
_entry.id   95fb8732105341f6d78298530cef2fe1
#
_cell.length_a   1.000
_cell.length_b   1.000
_cell.length_c   1.000
_cell.angle_alpha   90.00
_cell.angle_beta   90.00
_cell.angle_gamma   90.00
#
_symmetry.space_group_name_H-M   'P 1'
#
loop_
_entity.id
_entity.type
_entity.pdbx_description
1 polymer ?
#
loop_
_entity_poly.entity_id
_entity_poly.type
_entity_poly.pdbx_seq_one_letter_code
_entity_poly.pdbx_strand_id
1 'polypeptide(L)'
;MRVSLVLLISTLLCISVLAKGDLAIRAKKLELNLGSDKSDYEMSQKVFKLETGKAYRLEISSMGFKEYEFEAEEFFRNVWIRKIEIEGIEIDTPVIEEIEFEREGEIEINFVPIRPGNYKFEIEGLQSKGMVGEFVVK
;
A
#
# COMPACT_ATOMS: atom_id res chain seq x y z
N MET A 1 -13.99 57.81 -39.66
CA MET A 1 -13.23 56.56 -39.53
C MET A 1 -13.34 56.06 -38.08
N ARG A 2 -14.17 55.07 -37.84
CA ARG A 2 -14.35 54.53 -36.50
C ARG A 2 -13.52 53.22 -36.40
N VAL A 3 -12.47 53.28 -35.62
CA VAL A 3 -11.64 52.09 -35.33
C VAL A 3 -12.29 51.36 -34.16
N SER A 4 -12.92 50.20 -34.45
CA SER A 4 -13.47 49.31 -33.44
C SER A 4 -12.33 48.47 -32.85
N LEU A 5 -11.98 48.79 -31.61
CA LEU A 5 -11.02 48.00 -30.82
C LEU A 5 -11.74 46.74 -30.31
N VAL A 6 -11.49 45.60 -30.97
CA VAL A 6 -11.94 44.29 -30.51
C VAL A 6 -11.00 43.83 -29.40
N LEU A 7 -11.46 43.93 -28.16
CA LEU A 7 -10.75 43.41 -26.99
C LEU A 7 -10.93 41.89 -26.95
N LEU A 8 -9.91 41.15 -27.38
CA LEU A 8 -9.87 39.70 -27.29
C LEU A 8 -9.58 39.31 -25.85
N ILE A 9 -10.63 39.02 -25.07
CA ILE A 9 -10.49 38.48 -23.72
C ILE A 9 -10.16 36.99 -23.87
N SER A 10 -8.87 36.67 -23.82
CA SER A 10 -8.38 35.33 -23.70
C SER A 10 -8.62 34.83 -22.25
N THR A 11 -9.73 34.16 -22.03
CA THR A 11 -9.99 33.45 -20.78
C THR A 11 -9.05 32.25 -20.73
N LEU A 12 -7.93 32.40 -20.02
CA LEU A 12 -7.04 31.31 -19.67
C LEU A 12 -7.79 30.40 -18.72
N LEU A 13 -8.36 29.30 -19.24
CA LEU A 13 -8.90 28.23 -18.43
C LEU A 13 -7.71 27.56 -17.74
N CYS A 14 -7.42 27.92 -16.51
CA CYS A 14 -6.56 27.17 -15.63
C CYS A 14 -7.24 25.85 -15.30
N ILE A 15 -6.97 24.80 -16.11
CA ILE A 15 -7.32 23.44 -15.74
C ILE A 15 -6.39 23.07 -14.58
N SER A 16 -6.93 23.07 -13.37
CA SER A 16 -6.22 22.56 -12.20
C SER A 16 -6.00 21.07 -12.44
N VAL A 17 -4.79 20.70 -12.84
CA VAL A 17 -4.37 19.29 -12.86
C VAL A 17 -4.26 18.87 -11.40
N LEU A 18 -5.31 18.25 -10.88
CA LEU A 18 -5.27 17.57 -9.58
C LEU A 18 -4.38 16.35 -9.75
N ALA A 19 -3.13 16.45 -9.32
CA ALA A 19 -2.27 15.27 -9.20
C ALA A 19 -2.93 14.32 -8.19
N LYS A 20 -3.28 13.12 -8.66
CA LYS A 20 -3.67 12.03 -7.76
C LYS A 20 -2.39 11.57 -7.05
N GLY A 21 -2.37 11.73 -5.75
CA GLY A 21 -1.23 11.35 -4.93
C GLY A 21 -0.47 12.56 -4.42
N ASP A 22 -0.86 13.00 -3.25
CA ASP A 22 -0.18 14.02 -2.47
C ASP A 22 0.42 13.36 -1.23
N LEU A 23 1.75 13.32 -1.16
CA LEU A 23 2.49 12.76 -0.02
C LEU A 23 2.39 13.65 1.24
N ALA A 24 1.90 14.88 1.11
CA ALA A 24 1.58 15.75 2.23
C ALA A 24 0.25 15.35 2.93
N ILE A 25 -0.60 14.57 2.25
CA ILE A 25 -1.83 14.05 2.83
C ILE A 25 -1.49 12.84 3.70
N ARG A 26 -2.22 12.69 4.81
CA ARG A 26 -2.10 11.52 5.67
C ARG A 26 -2.37 10.24 4.87
N ALA A 27 -1.45 9.26 4.94
CA ALA A 27 -1.57 7.98 4.29
C ALA A 27 -2.84 7.23 4.76
N LYS A 28 -3.52 6.56 3.84
CA LYS A 28 -4.68 5.72 4.16
C LYS A 28 -4.21 4.46 4.88
N LYS A 29 -4.75 4.22 6.08
CA LYS A 29 -4.45 3.00 6.85
C LYS A 29 -5.06 1.78 6.19
N LEU A 30 -4.28 0.69 6.15
CA LEU A 30 -4.65 -0.66 5.78
C LEU A 30 -4.20 -1.58 6.91
N GLU A 31 -4.99 -2.59 7.24
CA GLU A 31 -4.70 -3.52 8.34
C GLU A 31 -4.76 -4.96 7.85
N LEU A 32 -3.77 -5.76 8.20
CA LEU A 32 -3.71 -7.18 7.95
C LEU A 32 -3.28 -7.89 9.23
N ASN A 33 -4.20 -8.62 9.84
CA ASN A 33 -3.89 -9.47 10.99
C ASN A 33 -3.71 -10.90 10.52
N LEU A 34 -2.61 -11.52 10.92
CA LEU A 34 -2.24 -12.90 10.66
C LEU A 34 -2.49 -13.74 11.91
N GLY A 35 -3.39 -14.71 11.80
CA GLY A 35 -3.91 -15.46 12.92
C GLY A 35 -4.97 -14.71 13.73
N SER A 36 -5.67 -15.44 14.59
CA SER A 36 -6.65 -14.93 15.53
C SER A 36 -6.75 -15.86 16.74
N ASP A 37 -7.49 -15.45 17.77
CA ASP A 37 -7.80 -16.30 18.93
C ASP A 37 -8.53 -17.61 18.56
N LYS A 38 -9.09 -17.67 17.34
CA LYS A 38 -9.85 -18.83 16.87
C LYS A 38 -9.05 -19.74 15.97
N SER A 39 -8.10 -19.19 15.22
CA SER A 39 -7.32 -19.94 14.24
C SER A 39 -6.02 -19.25 13.84
N ASP A 40 -4.94 -20.01 13.83
CA ASP A 40 -3.64 -19.58 13.30
C ASP A 40 -3.64 -19.42 11.77
N TYR A 41 -4.66 -19.91 11.07
CA TYR A 41 -4.77 -19.89 9.60
C TYR A 41 -5.75 -18.83 9.08
N GLU A 42 -6.05 -17.83 9.88
CA GLU A 42 -6.98 -16.76 9.53
C GLU A 42 -6.22 -15.49 9.13
N MET A 43 -6.77 -14.78 8.15
CA MET A 43 -6.34 -13.43 7.77
C MET A 43 -7.52 -12.50 7.85
N SER A 44 -7.34 -11.32 8.44
CA SER A 44 -8.42 -10.33 8.60
C SER A 44 -8.92 -9.80 7.25
N GLN A 45 -8.06 -9.78 6.24
CA GLN A 45 -8.39 -9.27 4.90
C GLN A 45 -7.59 -10.00 3.83
N LYS A 46 -8.21 -10.26 2.68
CA LYS A 46 -7.58 -10.95 1.54
C LYS A 46 -7.50 -10.10 0.28
N VAL A 47 -8.20 -8.98 0.21
CA VAL A 47 -8.18 -8.09 -0.97
C VAL A 47 -8.04 -6.64 -0.53
N PHE A 48 -6.99 -5.99 -0.99
CA PHE A 48 -6.75 -4.57 -0.80
C PHE A 48 -6.92 -3.84 -2.12
N LYS A 49 -7.84 -2.86 -2.18
CA LYS A 49 -8.05 -2.02 -3.36
C LYS A 49 -7.28 -0.70 -3.20
N LEU A 50 -6.34 -0.48 -4.09
CA LEU A 50 -5.39 0.62 -4.06
C LEU A 50 -5.44 1.45 -5.34
N GLU A 51 -4.93 2.67 -5.27
CA GLU A 51 -4.78 3.58 -6.40
C GLU A 51 -3.32 3.99 -6.56
N THR A 52 -2.83 4.01 -7.81
CA THR A 52 -1.49 4.54 -8.11
C THR A 52 -1.35 5.98 -7.65
N GLY A 53 -0.17 6.34 -7.12
CA GLY A 53 0.14 7.69 -6.67
C GLY A 53 -0.51 8.10 -5.34
N LYS A 54 -1.26 7.23 -4.68
CA LYS A 54 -1.86 7.49 -3.38
C LYS A 54 -1.04 6.88 -2.25
N ALA A 55 -0.85 7.63 -1.18
CA ALA A 55 -0.09 7.16 -0.01
C ALA A 55 -0.93 6.21 0.85
N TYR A 56 -0.32 5.07 1.22
CA TYR A 56 -0.88 4.06 2.09
C TYR A 56 0.08 3.73 3.23
N ARG A 57 -0.49 3.23 4.32
CA ARG A 57 0.19 2.72 5.49
C ARG A 57 -0.39 1.34 5.80
N LEU A 58 0.35 0.29 5.45
CA LEU A 58 -0.02 -1.09 5.72
C LEU A 58 0.57 -1.51 7.06
N GLU A 59 -0.30 -1.86 7.98
CA GLU A 59 0.04 -2.44 9.27
C GLU A 59 -0.23 -3.95 9.18
N ILE A 60 0.82 -4.74 9.38
CA ILE A 60 0.73 -6.19 9.42
C ILE A 60 1.05 -6.63 10.83
N SER A 61 0.13 -7.36 11.46
CA SER A 61 0.28 -7.86 12.82
C SER A 61 0.21 -9.38 12.84
N SER A 62 1.15 -10.01 13.52
CA SER A 62 1.09 -11.43 13.88
C SER A 62 0.31 -11.57 15.19
N MET A 63 -0.84 -12.26 15.14
CA MET A 63 -1.75 -12.47 16.27
C MET A 63 -1.75 -13.91 16.77
N GLY A 64 -1.17 -14.84 16.00
CA GLY A 64 -1.13 -16.26 16.31
C GLY A 64 0.17 -16.70 16.96
N PHE A 65 0.21 -17.97 17.35
CA PHE A 65 1.40 -18.59 17.94
C PHE A 65 2.27 -19.30 16.90
N LYS A 66 2.03 -19.02 15.61
CA LYS A 66 2.82 -19.54 14.49
C LYS A 66 3.77 -18.49 13.97
N GLU A 67 4.84 -18.96 13.35
CA GLU A 67 5.67 -18.18 12.46
C GLU A 67 4.91 -17.90 11.17
N TYR A 68 4.95 -16.66 10.68
CA TYR A 68 4.34 -16.26 9.43
C TYR A 68 5.36 -15.55 8.57
N GLU A 69 5.63 -16.12 7.40
CA GLU A 69 6.46 -15.52 6.38
C GLU A 69 5.56 -14.88 5.31
N PHE A 70 5.42 -13.58 5.38
CA PHE A 70 4.59 -12.80 4.46
C PHE A 70 5.40 -12.46 3.22
N GLU A 71 4.93 -12.92 2.09
CA GLU A 71 5.51 -12.69 0.78
C GLU A 71 4.60 -11.84 -0.12
N ALA A 72 5.16 -10.79 -0.72
CA ALA A 72 4.51 -9.95 -1.71
C ALA A 72 5.54 -9.29 -2.64
N GLU A 73 6.54 -10.06 -3.07
CA GLU A 73 7.73 -9.58 -3.79
C GLU A 73 7.37 -8.72 -5.02
N GLU A 74 6.45 -9.22 -5.87
CA GLU A 74 6.05 -8.48 -7.07
C GLU A 74 5.36 -7.16 -6.73
N PHE A 75 4.55 -7.12 -5.66
CA PHE A 75 3.94 -5.90 -5.18
C PHE A 75 4.98 -4.88 -4.70
N PHE A 76 5.91 -5.31 -3.84
CA PHE A 76 6.91 -4.41 -3.28
C PHE A 76 7.89 -3.87 -4.33
N ARG A 77 8.09 -4.56 -5.45
CA ARG A 77 8.85 -4.05 -6.61
C ARG A 77 8.10 -3.01 -7.44
N ASN A 78 6.79 -2.88 -7.24
CA ASN A 78 5.90 -1.97 -7.97
C ASN A 78 5.30 -0.86 -7.10
N VAL A 79 5.93 -0.60 -5.96
CA VAL A 79 5.62 0.52 -5.06
C VAL A 79 6.88 1.32 -4.75
N TRP A 80 6.72 2.58 -4.39
CA TRP A 80 7.76 3.33 -3.71
C TRP A 80 7.56 3.16 -2.20
N ILE A 81 8.52 2.55 -1.51
CA ILE A 81 8.54 2.41 -0.06
C ILE A 81 9.10 3.70 0.52
N ARG A 82 8.29 4.40 1.32
CA ARG A 82 8.72 5.61 2.00
C ARG A 82 9.53 5.29 3.24
N LYS A 83 9.03 4.37 4.06
CA LYS A 83 9.66 3.90 5.30
C LYS A 83 8.96 2.66 5.83
N ILE A 84 9.66 1.92 6.67
CA ILE A 84 9.14 0.84 7.49
C ILE A 84 9.32 1.23 8.95
N GLU A 85 8.34 0.96 9.79
CA GLU A 85 8.42 1.20 11.23
C GLU A 85 8.16 -0.11 12.00
N ILE A 86 9.04 -0.42 12.94
CA ILE A 86 8.94 -1.57 13.84
C ILE A 86 9.31 -1.10 15.24
N GLU A 87 8.38 -1.14 16.21
CA GLU A 87 8.62 -0.79 17.61
C GLU A 87 9.37 0.55 17.81
N GLY A 88 9.02 1.56 16.99
CA GLY A 88 9.66 2.88 17.04
C GLY A 88 11.00 2.98 16.33
N ILE A 89 11.40 1.94 15.60
CA ILE A 89 12.58 1.95 14.72
C ILE A 89 12.08 2.22 13.29
N GLU A 90 12.67 3.22 12.63
CA GLU A 90 12.41 3.55 11.23
C GLU A 90 13.51 2.95 10.35
N ILE A 91 13.11 2.26 9.29
CA ILE A 91 14.00 1.61 8.32
C ILE A 91 13.68 2.16 6.93
N ASP A 92 14.70 2.67 6.26
CA ASP A 92 14.65 3.05 4.85
C ASP A 92 15.20 1.91 4.00
N THR A 93 14.37 1.39 3.09
CA THR A 93 14.76 0.36 2.14
C THR A 93 14.06 0.56 0.81
N PRO A 94 14.72 0.28 -0.33
CA PRO A 94 14.10 0.41 -1.64
C PRO A 94 13.16 -0.74 -1.98
N VAL A 95 13.29 -1.91 -1.33
CA VAL A 95 12.50 -3.12 -1.60
C VAL A 95 12.40 -3.98 -0.34
N ILE A 96 11.29 -4.72 -0.26
CA ILE A 96 11.07 -5.79 0.73
C ILE A 96 10.94 -7.08 -0.08
N GLU A 97 11.67 -8.10 0.29
CA GLU A 97 11.53 -9.45 -0.29
C GLU A 97 10.50 -10.24 0.49
N GLU A 98 10.70 -10.36 1.81
CA GLU A 98 9.84 -11.09 2.72
C GLU A 98 9.76 -10.38 4.08
N ILE A 99 8.77 -10.72 4.88
CA ILE A 99 8.63 -10.28 6.27
C ILE A 99 8.29 -11.50 7.10
N GLU A 100 9.22 -11.92 7.94
CA GLU A 100 9.06 -13.07 8.81
C GLU A 100 8.69 -12.63 10.24
N PHE A 101 7.57 -13.14 10.73
CA PHE A 101 7.14 -13.01 12.12
C PHE A 101 7.46 -14.29 12.87
N GLU A 102 8.56 -14.34 13.58
CA GLU A 102 8.93 -15.46 14.46
C GLU A 102 8.04 -15.57 15.70
N ARG A 103 7.32 -14.50 16.02
CA ARG A 103 6.44 -14.39 17.17
C ARG A 103 5.39 -13.30 16.96
N GLU A 104 4.55 -13.04 17.95
CA GLU A 104 3.67 -11.88 17.98
C GLU A 104 4.47 -10.58 17.78
N GLY A 105 3.95 -9.73 16.89
CA GLY A 105 4.60 -8.47 16.55
C GLY A 105 3.83 -7.70 15.48
N GLU A 106 4.28 -6.48 15.22
CA GLU A 106 3.68 -5.57 14.25
C GLU A 106 4.75 -4.85 13.43
N ILE A 107 4.47 -4.68 12.15
CA ILE A 107 5.26 -3.87 11.23
C ILE A 107 4.34 -2.89 10.50
N GLU A 108 4.79 -1.66 10.34
CA GLU A 108 4.11 -0.64 9.55
C GLU A 108 4.93 -0.29 8.31
N ILE A 109 4.31 -0.39 7.13
CA ILE A 109 4.95 -0.10 5.85
C ILE A 109 4.23 1.10 5.21
N ASN A 110 4.94 2.20 5.04
CA ASN A 110 4.46 3.39 4.38
C ASN A 110 4.90 3.39 2.91
N PHE A 111 3.96 3.40 1.97
CA PHE A 111 4.27 3.25 0.55
C PHE A 111 3.29 3.98 -0.37
N VAL A 112 3.69 4.09 -1.64
CA VAL A 112 2.88 4.62 -2.75
C VAL A 112 2.96 3.64 -3.92
N PRO A 113 1.83 3.04 -4.37
CA PRO A 113 1.82 2.22 -5.57
C PRO A 113 2.19 3.05 -6.79
N ILE A 114 3.09 2.55 -7.64
CA ILE A 114 3.58 3.24 -8.85
C ILE A 114 3.11 2.58 -10.15
N ARG A 115 2.63 1.34 -10.10
CA ARG A 115 2.18 0.60 -11.28
C ARG A 115 0.84 -0.09 -11.02
N PRO A 116 -0.18 0.07 -11.91
CA PRO A 116 -1.41 -0.68 -11.84
C PRO A 116 -1.18 -2.18 -12.05
N GLY A 117 -1.98 -3.01 -11.41
CA GLY A 117 -1.92 -4.46 -11.54
C GLY A 117 -2.63 -5.18 -10.40
N ASN A 118 -2.69 -6.51 -10.52
CA ASN A 118 -3.13 -7.40 -9.46
C ASN A 118 -1.89 -8.15 -8.95
N TYR A 119 -1.53 -7.94 -7.71
CA TYR A 119 -0.34 -8.47 -7.09
C TYR A 119 -0.73 -9.42 -5.97
N LYS A 120 -0.31 -10.66 -6.08
CA LYS A 120 -0.54 -11.67 -5.04
C LYS A 120 0.28 -11.36 -3.79
N PHE A 121 -0.27 -11.69 -2.63
CA PHE A 121 0.48 -11.91 -1.41
C PHE A 121 0.07 -13.24 -0.78
N GLU A 122 0.97 -13.84 -0.03
CA GLU A 122 0.73 -15.11 0.63
C GLU A 122 1.55 -15.26 1.89
N ILE A 123 1.17 -16.23 2.71
CA ILE A 123 2.01 -16.71 3.81
C ILE A 123 2.64 -18.01 3.36
N GLU A 124 3.98 -18.05 3.28
CA GLU A 124 4.71 -19.21 2.79
C GLU A 124 4.37 -20.47 3.60
N GLY A 125 4.20 -21.58 2.88
CA GLY A 125 3.81 -22.86 3.47
C GLY A 125 2.35 -22.96 3.93
N LEU A 126 1.59 -21.85 3.96
CA LEU A 126 0.20 -21.82 4.42
C LEU A 126 -0.82 -21.50 3.32
N GLN A 127 -0.41 -21.51 2.06
CA GLN A 127 -1.29 -21.24 0.91
C GLN A 127 -2.46 -22.22 0.85
N SER A 128 -2.20 -23.52 1.13
CA SER A 128 -3.22 -24.57 1.16
C SER A 128 -4.24 -24.40 2.30
N LYS A 129 -3.92 -23.60 3.29
CA LYS A 129 -4.82 -23.20 4.39
C LYS A 129 -5.64 -21.94 4.05
N GLY A 130 -5.47 -21.39 2.84
CA GLY A 130 -6.18 -20.21 2.36
C GLY A 130 -5.55 -18.88 2.81
N MET A 131 -4.30 -18.90 3.28
CA MET A 131 -3.54 -17.70 3.63
C MET A 131 -2.90 -17.08 2.38
N VAL A 132 -3.75 -16.66 1.45
CA VAL A 132 -3.43 -15.98 0.20
C VAL A 132 -4.37 -14.80 0.00
N GLY A 133 -3.88 -13.74 -0.63
CA GLY A 133 -4.67 -12.56 -0.97
C GLY A 133 -4.06 -11.78 -2.12
N GLU A 134 -4.60 -10.59 -2.38
CA GLU A 134 -4.14 -9.75 -3.49
C GLU A 134 -4.24 -8.24 -3.17
N PHE A 135 -3.32 -7.49 -3.73
CA PHE A 135 -3.39 -6.05 -3.87
C PHE A 135 -3.87 -5.72 -5.29
N VAL A 136 -5.05 -5.12 -5.41
CA VAL A 136 -5.62 -4.66 -6.67
C VAL A 136 -5.34 -3.18 -6.82
N VAL A 137 -4.36 -2.82 -7.65
CA VAL A 137 -3.92 -1.44 -7.90
C VAL A 137 -4.50 -0.93 -9.20
N LYS A 138 -5.15 0.24 -9.17
CA LYS A 138 -5.75 0.91 -10.32
C LYS A 138 -5.06 2.23 -10.62
#